data_cdb3f72c12256aae24d9e534d244ccbe
#
_entry.id   cdb3f72c12256aae24d9e534d244ccbe
#
_cell.length_a   1.000
_cell.length_b   1.000
_cell.length_c   1.000
_cell.angle_alpha   90.00
_cell.angle_beta   90.00
_cell.angle_gamma   90.00
#
_symmetry.space_group_name_H-M   'P 1'
#
loop_
_entity.id
_entity.type
_entity.pdbx_description
1 polymer ?
#
loop_
_entity_poly.entity_id
_entity_poly.type
_entity_poly.pdbx_seq_one_letter_code
_entity_poly.pdbx_strand_id
1 'polypeptide(L)'
;MAEGVAKVTDKDFDALVGKSTGVVLVDFAAGWCPPCKMLSPIIAQVSGEVAGRAKVLSLDVDEARNTAAKFNVMNVPTMIFFKDGKEAARIIGLVPKDKIVAQIDALAK
;
A
#
# COMPACT_ATOMS: atom_id res chain seq x y z
N MET A 1 4.52 3.20 -11.36
CA MET A 1 4.21 3.08 -9.94
C MET A 1 5.44 3.45 -9.14
N ALA A 2 5.46 3.25 -7.84
CA ALA A 2 6.57 3.71 -7.01
C ALA A 2 7.86 2.94 -7.32
N GLU A 3 8.92 3.67 -7.64
CA GLU A 3 10.22 3.10 -7.96
C GLU A 3 10.85 2.44 -6.73
N GLY A 4 11.36 1.23 -6.89
CA GLY A 4 11.95 0.48 -5.79
C GLY A 4 10.92 -0.21 -4.87
N VAL A 5 9.64 -0.10 -5.18
CA VAL A 5 8.56 -0.72 -4.42
C VAL A 5 8.02 -1.90 -5.24
N ALA A 6 7.99 -3.08 -4.64
CA ALA A 6 7.51 -4.27 -5.33
C ALA A 6 6.02 -4.18 -5.62
N LYS A 7 5.62 -4.69 -6.79
CA LYS A 7 4.23 -4.72 -7.20
C LYS A 7 3.61 -6.06 -6.79
N VAL A 8 2.37 -6.00 -6.28
CA VAL A 8 1.59 -7.19 -5.96
C VAL A 8 0.42 -7.30 -6.94
N THR A 9 0.06 -8.54 -7.28
CA THR A 9 -1.01 -8.83 -8.23
C THR A 9 -2.08 -9.71 -7.58
N ASP A 10 -3.18 -9.98 -8.30
CA ASP A 10 -4.21 -10.89 -7.80
C ASP A 10 -3.65 -12.27 -7.46
N LYS A 11 -2.65 -12.72 -8.22
CA LYS A 11 -2.09 -14.06 -8.05
C LYS A 11 -1.28 -14.22 -6.77
N ASP A 12 -0.53 -13.18 -6.39
CA ASP A 12 0.41 -13.28 -5.28
C ASP A 12 -0.01 -12.48 -4.05
N PHE A 13 -1.16 -11.82 -4.08
CA PHE A 13 -1.63 -11.01 -2.96
C PHE A 13 -1.72 -11.82 -1.66
N ASP A 14 -2.32 -12.99 -1.70
CA ASP A 14 -2.47 -13.80 -0.50
C ASP A 14 -1.11 -14.19 0.09
N ALA A 15 -0.17 -14.58 -0.75
CA ALA A 15 1.17 -14.97 -0.30
C ALA A 15 1.96 -13.77 0.26
N LEU A 16 1.89 -12.62 -0.40
CA LEU A 16 2.70 -11.46 -0.02
C LEU A 16 2.07 -10.62 1.09
N VAL A 17 0.76 -10.63 1.21
CA VAL A 17 0.03 -9.80 2.18
C VAL A 17 -0.79 -10.66 3.13
N GLY A 18 -1.65 -11.51 2.62
CA GLY A 18 -2.57 -12.29 3.45
C GLY A 18 -1.90 -13.20 4.45
N LYS A 19 -0.77 -13.80 4.07
CA LYS A 19 0.01 -14.71 4.93
C LYS A 19 1.20 -14.03 5.59
N SER A 20 1.37 -12.74 5.37
CA SER A 20 2.50 -12.00 5.93
C SER A 20 2.25 -11.68 7.39
N THR A 21 3.31 -11.68 8.20
CA THR A 21 3.25 -11.20 9.58
C THR A 21 3.72 -9.75 9.64
N GLY A 22 3.31 -9.03 10.68
CA GLY A 22 3.69 -7.64 10.85
C GLY A 22 2.92 -6.69 9.95
N VAL A 23 3.46 -5.50 9.75
CA VAL A 23 2.80 -4.44 9.01
C VAL A 23 3.15 -4.49 7.53
N VAL A 24 2.13 -4.46 6.67
CA VAL A 24 2.29 -4.34 5.23
C VAL A 24 1.43 -3.19 4.74
N LEU A 25 2.05 -2.23 4.07
CA LEU A 25 1.33 -1.14 3.40
C LEU A 25 1.17 -1.50 1.93
N VAL A 26 -0.05 -1.44 1.44
CA VAL A 26 -0.34 -1.62 0.01
C VAL A 26 -0.92 -0.33 -0.54
N ASP A 27 -0.24 0.26 -1.51
CA ASP A 27 -0.69 1.46 -2.23
C ASP A 27 -1.48 1.03 -3.46
N PHE A 28 -2.81 1.17 -3.39
CA PHE A 28 -3.70 0.88 -4.51
C PHE A 28 -3.74 2.11 -5.41
N ALA A 29 -3.27 1.97 -6.64
CA ALA A 29 -3.08 3.10 -7.54
C ALA A 29 -3.43 2.72 -8.99
N ALA A 30 -3.43 3.69 -9.87
CA ALA A 30 -3.64 3.49 -11.30
C ALA A 30 -2.68 4.38 -12.08
N GLY A 31 -2.26 3.91 -13.25
CA GLY A 31 -1.31 4.65 -14.08
C GLY A 31 -1.86 5.96 -14.65
N TRP A 32 -3.20 6.07 -14.76
CA TRP A 32 -3.87 7.27 -15.29
C TRP A 32 -4.20 8.32 -14.22
N CYS A 33 -3.85 8.07 -12.98
CA CYS A 33 -4.30 8.87 -11.83
C CYS A 33 -3.21 9.89 -11.43
N PRO A 34 -3.43 11.21 -11.63
CA PRO A 34 -2.43 12.20 -11.26
C PRO A 34 -2.04 12.21 -9.78
N PRO A 35 -2.99 12.15 -8.81
CA PRO A 35 -2.59 12.06 -7.41
C PRO A 35 -1.76 10.82 -7.09
N CYS A 36 -2.02 9.70 -7.78
CA CYS A 36 -1.21 8.49 -7.61
C CYS A 36 0.23 8.73 -8.02
N LYS A 37 0.43 9.46 -9.11
CA LYS A 37 1.78 9.80 -9.60
C LYS A 37 2.52 10.70 -8.61
N MET A 38 1.79 11.60 -7.97
CA MET A 38 2.36 12.47 -6.94
C MET A 38 2.70 11.70 -5.67
N LEU A 39 1.91 10.71 -5.32
CA LEU A 39 2.14 9.87 -4.15
C LEU A 39 3.29 8.90 -4.35
N SER A 40 3.55 8.48 -5.59
CA SER A 40 4.53 7.46 -5.91
C SER A 40 5.92 7.72 -5.31
N PRO A 41 6.54 8.91 -5.48
CA PRO A 41 7.83 9.16 -4.84
C PRO A 41 7.77 9.19 -3.32
N ILE A 42 6.62 9.58 -2.75
CA ILE A 42 6.42 9.56 -1.30
C ILE A 42 6.41 8.10 -0.81
N ILE A 43 5.72 7.22 -1.51
CA ILE A 43 5.67 5.79 -1.18
C ILE A 43 7.07 5.17 -1.26
N ALA A 44 7.86 5.54 -2.27
CA ALA A 44 9.25 5.08 -2.39
C ALA A 44 10.08 5.51 -1.18
N GLN A 45 9.93 6.76 -0.73
CA GLN A 45 10.62 7.26 0.46
C GLN A 45 10.17 6.52 1.73
N VAL A 46 8.87 6.31 1.88
CA VAL A 46 8.32 5.56 3.02
C VAL A 46 8.93 4.16 3.05
N SER A 47 8.98 3.49 1.91
CA SER A 47 9.56 2.13 1.82
C SER A 47 10.98 2.09 2.36
N GLY A 48 11.80 3.08 2.02
CA GLY A 48 13.17 3.16 2.53
C GLY A 48 13.24 3.44 4.02
N GLU A 49 12.38 4.34 4.52
CA GLU A 49 12.40 4.72 5.93
C GLU A 49 11.92 3.61 6.86
N VAL A 50 10.94 2.82 6.43
CA VAL A 50 10.35 1.79 7.28
C VAL A 50 10.93 0.39 7.04
N ALA A 51 11.95 0.28 6.19
CA ALA A 51 12.59 -1.00 5.91
C ALA A 51 13.03 -1.65 7.22
N GLY A 52 12.72 -2.94 7.37
CA GLY A 52 12.99 -3.68 8.60
C GLY A 52 11.86 -3.66 9.62
N ARG A 53 10.91 -2.72 9.53
CA ARG A 53 9.75 -2.70 10.44
C ARG A 53 8.40 -2.77 9.73
N ALA A 54 8.39 -2.61 8.41
CA ALA A 54 7.17 -2.79 7.62
C ALA A 54 7.56 -3.07 6.18
N LYS A 55 6.67 -3.77 5.49
CA LYS A 55 6.79 -4.03 4.05
C LYS A 55 5.91 -3.03 3.31
N VAL A 56 6.39 -2.51 2.19
CA VAL A 56 5.63 -1.58 1.36
C VAL A 56 5.51 -2.15 -0.04
N LEU A 57 4.28 -2.26 -0.51
CA LEU A 57 3.96 -2.82 -1.82
C LEU A 57 3.04 -1.87 -2.58
N SER A 58 3.04 -1.98 -3.90
CA SER A 58 2.09 -1.24 -4.72
C SER A 58 1.23 -2.21 -5.52
N LEU A 59 0.00 -1.80 -5.83
CA LEU A 59 -0.97 -2.61 -6.54
C LEU A 59 -1.66 -1.73 -7.59
N ASP A 60 -1.63 -2.18 -8.85
CA ASP A 60 -2.34 -1.49 -9.93
C ASP A 60 -3.77 -2.03 -9.98
N VAL A 61 -4.75 -1.16 -9.72
CA VAL A 61 -6.15 -1.58 -9.65
C VAL A 61 -6.69 -2.08 -10.99
N ASP A 62 -6.10 -1.67 -12.10
CA ASP A 62 -6.51 -2.12 -13.42
C ASP A 62 -5.98 -3.52 -13.72
N GLU A 63 -4.83 -3.88 -13.15
CA GLU A 63 -4.25 -5.23 -13.30
C GLU A 63 -4.78 -6.19 -12.23
N ALA A 64 -4.99 -5.72 -11.00
CA ALA A 64 -5.43 -6.53 -9.88
C ALA A 64 -6.86 -6.16 -9.47
N ARG A 65 -7.79 -6.34 -10.40
CA ARG A 65 -9.19 -5.95 -10.22
C ARG A 65 -9.90 -6.72 -9.11
N ASN A 66 -9.58 -8.00 -8.97
CA ASN A 66 -10.22 -8.84 -7.96
C ASN A 66 -9.83 -8.40 -6.55
N THR A 67 -8.56 -8.10 -6.35
CA THR A 67 -8.08 -7.63 -5.04
C THR A 67 -8.67 -6.27 -4.71
N ALA A 68 -8.69 -5.34 -5.68
CA ALA A 68 -9.28 -4.02 -5.46
C ALA A 68 -10.76 -4.12 -5.09
N ALA A 69 -11.51 -5.01 -5.76
CA ALA A 69 -12.92 -5.24 -5.46
C ALA A 69 -13.11 -5.86 -4.09
N LYS A 70 -12.27 -6.82 -3.73
CA LYS A 70 -12.33 -7.51 -2.43
C LYS A 70 -12.23 -6.53 -1.27
N PHE A 71 -11.40 -5.52 -1.40
CA PHE A 71 -11.20 -4.52 -0.34
C PHE A 71 -12.01 -3.25 -0.57
N ASN A 72 -12.94 -3.26 -1.53
CA ASN A 72 -13.85 -2.14 -1.78
C ASN A 72 -13.09 -0.84 -2.08
N VAL A 73 -12.03 -0.93 -2.88
CA VAL A 73 -11.26 0.25 -3.27
C VAL A 73 -12.02 0.96 -4.38
N MET A 74 -12.66 2.06 -4.04
CA MET A 74 -13.51 2.84 -4.96
C MET A 74 -12.80 4.05 -5.52
N ASN A 75 -11.76 4.52 -4.85
CA ASN A 75 -10.99 5.69 -5.25
C ASN A 75 -9.50 5.38 -5.22
N VAL A 76 -8.72 6.07 -6.03
CA VAL A 76 -7.27 5.96 -6.02
C VAL A 76 -6.64 7.33 -5.84
N PRO A 77 -5.53 7.45 -5.14
CA PRO A 77 -4.84 6.38 -4.42
C PRO A 77 -5.56 6.02 -3.12
N THR A 78 -5.53 4.74 -2.75
CA THR A 78 -5.97 4.26 -1.45
C THR A 78 -4.85 3.45 -0.85
N MET A 79 -4.40 3.81 0.33
CA MET A 79 -3.38 3.07 1.06
C MET A 79 -4.05 2.23 2.13
N ILE A 80 -3.90 0.91 2.06
CA ILE A 80 -4.42 0.01 3.08
C ILE A 80 -3.25 -0.54 3.86
N PHE A 81 -3.35 -0.47 5.18
CA PHE A 81 -2.34 -0.94 6.12
C PHE A 81 -2.84 -2.26 6.71
N PHE A 82 -2.08 -3.32 6.45
CA PHE A 82 -2.40 -4.66 6.94
C PHE A 82 -1.53 -4.97 8.15
N LYS A 83 -2.11 -5.66 9.12
CA LYS A 83 -1.39 -6.19 10.27
C LYS A 83 -1.68 -7.68 10.36
N ASP A 84 -0.64 -8.49 10.25
CA ASP A 84 -0.76 -9.96 10.28
C ASP A 84 -1.81 -10.47 9.29
N GLY A 85 -1.81 -9.91 8.09
CA GLY A 85 -2.65 -10.31 6.98
C GLY A 85 -4.05 -9.71 6.96
N LYS A 86 -4.40 -8.86 7.92
CA LYS A 86 -5.74 -8.27 8.01
C LYS A 86 -5.69 -6.76 7.89
N GLU A 87 -6.69 -6.19 7.23
CA GLU A 87 -6.79 -4.74 7.12
C GLU A 87 -6.96 -4.13 8.51
N ALA A 88 -6.03 -3.23 8.88
CA ALA A 88 -6.03 -2.56 10.19
C ALA A 88 -6.37 -1.07 10.07
N ALA A 89 -6.03 -0.44 8.94
CA ALA A 89 -6.31 0.97 8.71
C ALA A 89 -6.26 1.26 7.21
N ARG A 90 -6.81 2.40 6.80
CA ARG A 90 -6.65 2.87 5.42
C ARG A 90 -6.65 4.38 5.39
N ILE A 91 -5.93 4.91 4.41
CA ILE A 91 -5.90 6.34 4.10
C ILE A 91 -6.27 6.49 2.63
N ILE A 92 -7.25 7.34 2.35
CA ILE A 92 -7.70 7.60 0.99
C ILE A 92 -7.17 8.97 0.55
N GLY A 93 -6.53 9.00 -0.61
CA GLY A 93 -6.04 10.24 -1.20
C GLY A 93 -4.58 10.53 -0.92
N LEU A 94 -4.12 11.67 -1.45
CA LEU A 94 -2.74 12.12 -1.31
C LEU A 94 -2.55 12.77 0.06
N VAL A 95 -1.60 12.25 0.82
CA VAL A 95 -1.28 12.78 2.15
C VAL A 95 0.24 12.94 2.29
N PRO A 96 0.71 13.76 3.25
CA PRO A 96 2.14 13.89 3.51
C PRO A 96 2.75 12.58 4.02
N LYS A 97 4.03 12.40 3.74
CA LYS A 97 4.79 11.23 4.18
C LYS A 97 4.65 10.95 5.68
N ASP A 98 4.67 12.01 6.49
CA ASP A 98 4.60 11.88 7.96
C ASP A 98 3.38 11.12 8.43
N LYS A 99 2.24 11.33 7.78
CA LYS A 99 1.00 10.65 8.15
C LYS A 99 1.07 9.16 7.86
N ILE A 100 1.73 8.80 6.76
CA ILE A 100 1.89 7.40 6.37
C ILE A 100 2.81 6.69 7.36
N VAL A 101 3.96 7.30 7.64
CA VAL A 101 4.94 6.72 8.58
C VAL A 101 4.34 6.61 9.98
N ALA A 102 3.61 7.63 10.43
CA ALA A 102 2.95 7.59 11.75
C ALA A 102 1.96 6.44 11.84
N GLN A 103 1.19 6.18 10.79
CA GLN A 103 0.24 5.08 10.80
C GLN A 103 0.95 3.72 10.85
N ILE A 104 2.05 3.57 10.11
CA ILE A 104 2.85 2.35 10.17
C ILE A 104 3.40 2.14 11.57
N ASP A 105 3.98 3.18 12.17
CA ASP A 105 4.58 3.09 13.50
C ASP A 105 3.52 2.77 14.57
N ALA A 106 2.31 3.31 14.45
CA ALA A 106 1.23 3.01 15.37
C ALA A 106 0.85 1.51 15.32
N LEU A 107 0.87 0.91 14.14
CA LEU A 107 0.54 -0.50 13.97
C LEU A 107 1.70 -1.44 14.30
N ALA A 108 2.93 -0.95 14.19
CA ALA A 108 4.13 -1.76 14.42
C ALA A 108 4.44 -1.96 15.91
N LYS A 109 3.74 -1.27 16.78
CA LYS A 109 3.94 -1.38 18.23
C LYS A 109 3.51 -2.74 18.79
#